data_d24afa5f4773f871e6820e9a141cc235
#
_entry.id   d24afa5f4773f871e6820e9a141cc235
#
_cell.length_a   1.000
_cell.length_b   1.000
_cell.length_c   1.000
_cell.angle_alpha   90.00
_cell.angle_beta   90.00
_cell.angle_gamma   90.00
#
_symmetry.space_group_name_H-M   'P 1'
#
loop_
_entity.id
_entity.type
_entity.pdbx_description
1 polymer ?
#
loop_
_entity_poly.entity_id
_entity_poly.type
_entity_poly.pdbx_seq_one_letter_code
_entity_poly.pdbx_strand_id
1 'polypeptide(L)'
;MNLREIVGKLAGCPAADVGSDFRLDGPGLSGSMKKSILIASVRRQLGVECMQAAQAKTFAELESVVRAAASAGAQEPSESARVLAGDLERGEFPAGLRCGIDVESADALPLAQDYAGHEFYRDAFTLDEIAYCAGQANPRIHFAARWCAKESLKKCDPVFLTERMVSIEIVRRETGGLRLVHHGSSGRRDLEHAVSIAHTDSIAAAVVVAPVR
;
A
#
# COMPACT_ATOMS: atom_id res chain seq x y z
N MET A 1 7.78 -20.75 7.66
CA MET A 1 6.37 -20.40 7.91
C MET A 1 5.61 -20.65 6.62
N ASN A 2 4.45 -21.29 6.65
CA ASN A 2 3.63 -21.54 5.47
C ASN A 2 2.57 -20.45 5.27
N LEU A 3 1.87 -20.47 4.13
CA LEU A 3 0.89 -19.42 3.79
C LEU A 3 -0.27 -19.31 4.81
N ARG A 4 -0.72 -20.45 5.38
CA ARG A 4 -1.77 -20.46 6.41
C ARG A 4 -1.32 -19.79 7.71
N GLU A 5 -0.08 -20.01 8.11
CA GLU A 5 0.51 -19.36 9.28
C GLU A 5 0.64 -17.85 9.10
N ILE A 6 1.00 -17.40 7.89
CA ILE A 6 1.05 -15.97 7.55
C ILE A 6 -0.34 -15.34 7.69
N VAL A 7 -1.35 -15.95 7.06
CA VAL A 7 -2.73 -15.44 7.09
C VAL A 7 -3.30 -15.49 8.50
N GLY A 8 -3.14 -16.59 9.23
CA GLY A 8 -3.61 -16.74 10.61
C GLY A 8 -3.02 -15.67 11.53
N LYS A 9 -1.71 -15.42 11.44
CA LYS A 9 -1.03 -14.38 12.22
C LYS A 9 -1.58 -12.98 11.91
N LEU A 10 -1.85 -12.67 10.65
CA LEU A 10 -2.39 -11.37 10.23
C LEU A 10 -3.86 -11.21 10.60
N ALA A 11 -4.64 -12.29 10.57
CA ALA A 11 -6.05 -12.33 10.94
C ALA A 11 -6.27 -12.41 12.46
N GLY A 12 -5.22 -12.73 13.24
CA GLY A 12 -5.32 -12.93 14.68
C GLY A 12 -5.98 -14.26 15.07
N CYS A 13 -5.87 -15.30 14.23
CA CYS A 13 -6.45 -16.62 14.50
C CYS A 13 -5.41 -17.74 14.29
N PRO A 14 -5.65 -18.95 14.87
CA PRO A 14 -4.80 -20.12 14.62
C PRO A 14 -4.75 -20.48 13.12
N ALA A 15 -3.61 -20.95 12.64
CA ALA A 15 -3.46 -21.39 11.25
C ALA A 15 -4.41 -22.54 10.86
N ALA A 16 -4.84 -23.33 11.83
CA ALA A 16 -5.81 -24.43 11.64
C ALA A 16 -7.20 -23.91 11.23
N ASP A 17 -7.55 -22.68 11.63
CA ASP A 17 -8.84 -22.06 11.32
C ASP A 17 -8.86 -21.41 9.94
N VAL A 18 -7.71 -21.33 9.26
CA VAL A 18 -7.59 -20.79 7.90
C VAL A 18 -7.88 -21.90 6.88
N GLY A 19 -9.18 -22.14 6.63
CA GLY A 19 -9.65 -23.04 5.58
C GLY A 19 -9.55 -22.44 4.18
N SER A 20 -9.87 -23.23 3.15
CA SER A 20 -9.86 -22.77 1.75
C SER A 20 -10.84 -21.63 1.47
N ASP A 21 -11.95 -21.59 2.18
CA ASP A 21 -13.01 -20.60 2.11
C ASP A 21 -12.84 -19.42 3.07
N PHE A 22 -11.71 -19.40 3.83
CA PHE A 22 -11.40 -18.31 4.76
C PHE A 22 -11.38 -16.97 4.02
N ARG A 23 -12.17 -16.00 4.51
CA ARG A 23 -12.35 -14.69 3.87
C ARG A 23 -11.20 -13.75 4.21
N LEU A 24 -10.54 -13.21 3.16
CA LEU A 24 -9.45 -12.24 3.27
C LEU A 24 -9.94 -10.78 3.24
N ASP A 25 -11.23 -10.57 2.93
CA ASP A 25 -11.90 -9.27 2.99
C ASP A 25 -12.73 -9.08 4.29
N GLY A 26 -12.59 -10.01 5.24
CA GLY A 26 -13.22 -9.94 6.56
C GLY A 26 -12.56 -8.90 7.49
N PRO A 27 -13.16 -8.64 8.68
CA PRO A 27 -12.73 -7.58 9.60
C PRO A 27 -11.26 -7.64 10.02
N GLY A 28 -10.65 -8.83 10.00
CA GLY A 28 -9.24 -9.05 10.37
C GLY A 28 -8.22 -8.67 9.30
N LEU A 29 -8.61 -8.68 8.01
CA LEU A 29 -7.71 -8.54 6.86
C LEU A 29 -8.18 -7.51 5.83
N SER A 30 -9.30 -6.83 6.06
CA SER A 30 -9.80 -5.78 5.18
C SER A 30 -8.91 -4.52 5.23
N GLY A 31 -8.83 -3.80 4.13
CA GLY A 31 -8.05 -2.58 3.97
C GLY A 31 -6.76 -2.78 3.17
N SER A 32 -6.37 -1.74 2.44
CA SER A 32 -5.20 -1.76 1.55
C SER A 32 -3.90 -2.04 2.30
N MET A 33 -3.76 -1.48 3.50
CA MET A 33 -2.57 -1.67 4.33
C MET A 33 -2.37 -3.13 4.76
N LYS A 34 -3.43 -3.81 5.24
CA LYS A 34 -3.31 -5.23 5.64
C LYS A 34 -3.02 -6.15 4.46
N LYS A 35 -3.57 -5.82 3.29
CA LYS A 35 -3.22 -6.51 2.04
C LYS A 35 -1.76 -6.31 1.65
N SER A 36 -1.22 -5.11 1.83
CA SER A 36 0.21 -4.83 1.59
C SER A 36 1.12 -5.56 2.60
N ILE A 37 0.72 -5.64 3.87
CA ILE A 37 1.43 -6.44 4.88
C ILE A 37 1.40 -7.94 4.50
N LEU A 38 0.27 -8.43 3.98
CA LEU A 38 0.16 -9.81 3.49
C LEU A 38 1.13 -10.06 2.33
N ILE A 39 1.18 -9.17 1.33
CA ILE A 39 2.11 -9.28 0.20
C ILE A 39 3.56 -9.28 0.67
N ALA A 40 3.94 -8.32 1.53
CA ALA A 40 5.29 -8.24 2.09
C ALA A 40 5.66 -9.51 2.86
N SER A 41 4.73 -10.05 3.65
CA SER A 41 4.95 -11.28 4.42
C SER A 41 5.09 -12.52 3.51
N VAL A 42 4.31 -12.60 2.43
CA VAL A 42 4.44 -13.66 1.41
C VAL A 42 5.81 -13.58 0.73
N ARG A 43 6.21 -12.39 0.28
CA ARG A 43 7.52 -12.18 -0.34
C ARG A 43 8.66 -12.58 0.59
N ARG A 44 8.65 -12.11 1.83
CA ARG A 44 9.71 -12.39 2.82
C ARG A 44 9.83 -13.86 3.13
N GLN A 45 8.71 -14.54 3.37
CA GLN A 45 8.74 -15.86 3.99
C GLN A 45 8.69 -17.00 2.97
N LEU A 46 8.14 -16.73 1.79
CA LEU A 46 8.01 -17.69 0.71
C LEU A 46 8.90 -17.34 -0.50
N GLY A 47 9.54 -16.16 -0.50
CA GLY A 47 10.38 -15.70 -1.61
C GLY A 47 9.59 -15.41 -2.89
N VAL A 48 8.26 -15.27 -2.80
CA VAL A 48 7.37 -15.10 -3.96
C VAL A 48 6.89 -13.65 -4.03
N GLU A 49 7.20 -12.97 -5.12
CA GLU A 49 6.67 -11.65 -5.41
C GLU A 49 5.32 -11.79 -6.10
N CYS A 50 4.24 -11.38 -5.43
CA CYS A 50 2.87 -11.60 -5.87
C CYS A 50 1.97 -10.42 -5.52
N MET A 51 1.95 -9.40 -6.38
CA MET A 51 1.06 -8.23 -6.21
C MET A 51 -0.42 -8.60 -6.33
N GLN A 52 -0.77 -9.62 -7.12
CA GLN A 52 -2.14 -10.11 -7.28
C GLN A 52 -2.74 -10.68 -5.98
N ALA A 53 -1.90 -11.04 -5.00
CA ALA A 53 -2.35 -11.47 -3.68
C ALA A 53 -3.26 -10.41 -2.97
N ALA A 54 -3.12 -9.12 -3.31
CA ALA A 54 -3.98 -8.06 -2.79
C ALA A 54 -5.44 -8.18 -3.20
N GLN A 55 -5.73 -8.85 -4.32
CA GLN A 55 -7.07 -8.98 -4.89
C GLN A 55 -7.78 -10.25 -4.46
N ALA A 56 -7.07 -11.20 -3.87
CA ALA A 56 -7.65 -12.44 -3.38
C ALA A 56 -8.69 -12.16 -2.28
N LYS A 57 -9.88 -12.72 -2.44
CA LYS A 57 -11.00 -12.62 -1.49
C LYS A 57 -11.06 -13.80 -0.54
N THR A 58 -10.50 -14.94 -0.95
CA THR A 58 -10.47 -16.18 -0.16
C THR A 58 -9.05 -16.72 -0.06
N PHE A 59 -8.81 -17.60 0.93
CA PHE A 59 -7.52 -18.27 1.07
C PHE A 59 -7.19 -19.15 -0.14
N ALA A 60 -8.18 -19.83 -0.73
CA ALA A 60 -7.98 -20.64 -1.92
C ALA A 60 -7.50 -19.80 -3.12
N GLU A 61 -8.07 -18.61 -3.33
CA GLU A 61 -7.62 -17.68 -4.36
C GLU A 61 -6.18 -17.23 -4.10
N LEU A 62 -5.87 -16.84 -2.86
CA LEU A 62 -4.51 -16.45 -2.45
C LEU A 62 -3.50 -17.58 -2.72
N GLU A 63 -3.83 -18.80 -2.32
CA GLU A 63 -2.97 -19.97 -2.52
C GLU A 63 -2.71 -20.23 -4.00
N SER A 64 -3.75 -20.13 -4.84
CA SER A 64 -3.64 -20.27 -6.29
C SER A 64 -2.72 -19.22 -6.90
N VAL A 65 -2.90 -17.96 -6.52
CA VAL A 65 -2.13 -16.82 -7.03
C VAL A 65 -0.67 -16.90 -6.59
N VAL A 66 -0.39 -17.24 -5.35
CA VAL A 66 0.98 -17.43 -4.84
C VAL A 66 1.67 -18.62 -5.52
N ARG A 67 0.96 -19.72 -5.74
CA ARG A 67 1.48 -20.89 -6.45
C ARG A 67 1.81 -20.55 -7.91
N ALA A 68 0.93 -19.84 -8.60
CA ALA A 68 1.15 -19.39 -9.97
C ALA A 68 2.38 -18.47 -10.07
N ALA A 69 2.52 -17.50 -9.16
CA ALA A 69 3.66 -16.61 -9.12
C ALA A 69 4.98 -17.34 -8.81
N ALA A 70 4.96 -18.35 -7.94
CA ALA A 70 6.12 -19.19 -7.64
C ALA A 70 6.57 -20.02 -8.86
N SER A 71 5.63 -20.40 -9.73
CA SER A 71 5.90 -21.19 -10.93
C SER A 71 6.34 -20.34 -12.14
N ALA A 72 6.00 -19.06 -12.16
CA ALA A 72 6.13 -18.20 -13.33
C ALA A 72 7.50 -17.51 -13.46
N GLY A 73 8.34 -17.48 -12.42
CA GLY A 73 9.60 -16.70 -12.43
C GLY A 73 9.42 -15.35 -13.09
N ALA A 74 9.62 -14.27 -12.40
CA ALA A 74 9.49 -12.85 -12.78
C ALA A 74 8.92 -12.59 -14.19
N GLN A 75 7.61 -12.56 -14.33
CA GLN A 75 6.92 -12.18 -15.57
C GLN A 75 6.35 -10.77 -15.45
N GLU A 76 6.48 -9.98 -16.54
CA GLU A 76 5.85 -8.67 -16.71
C GLU A 76 4.35 -8.68 -16.37
N PRO A 77 3.78 -7.60 -15.83
CA PRO A 77 2.37 -7.56 -15.44
C PRO A 77 1.47 -7.82 -16.65
N SER A 78 0.59 -8.81 -16.53
CA SER A 78 -0.33 -9.22 -17.58
C SER A 78 -1.34 -8.12 -17.92
N GLU A 79 -1.83 -8.13 -19.17
CA GLU A 79 -2.87 -7.23 -19.69
C GLU A 79 -4.13 -7.19 -18.79
N SER A 80 -4.44 -8.27 -18.09
CA SER A 80 -5.52 -8.35 -17.10
C SER A 80 -5.32 -7.40 -15.91
N ALA A 81 -4.07 -7.13 -15.50
CA ALA A 81 -3.79 -6.15 -14.46
C ALA A 81 -4.11 -4.70 -14.91
N ARG A 82 -4.02 -4.45 -16.24
CA ARG A 82 -4.38 -3.15 -16.84
C ARG A 82 -5.90 -2.95 -16.94
N VAL A 83 -6.66 -4.01 -17.17
CA VAL A 83 -8.13 -3.95 -17.27
C VAL A 83 -8.77 -3.75 -15.89
N LEU A 84 -8.24 -4.40 -14.83
CA LEU A 84 -8.72 -4.20 -13.45
C LEU A 84 -8.45 -2.78 -12.92
N ALA A 85 -7.47 -2.07 -13.48
CA ALA A 85 -7.23 -0.66 -13.19
C ALA A 85 -8.36 0.25 -13.72
N GLY A 86 -9.17 -0.22 -14.67
CA GLY A 86 -10.30 0.52 -15.24
C GLY A 86 -11.53 0.56 -14.34
N ASP A 87 -11.68 -0.41 -13.42
CA ASP A 87 -12.86 -0.55 -12.57
C ASP A 87 -12.73 0.07 -11.17
N LEU A 88 -11.57 0.66 -10.85
CA LEU A 88 -11.44 1.50 -9.68
C LEU A 88 -12.28 2.76 -9.93
N GLU A 89 -13.31 2.98 -9.13
CA GLU A 89 -14.16 4.16 -9.15
C GLU A 89 -13.29 5.43 -9.24
N ARG A 90 -13.15 5.92 -10.45
CA ARG A 90 -12.55 7.21 -10.71
C ARG A 90 -13.56 8.25 -10.27
N GLY A 91 -13.28 8.94 -9.18
CA GLY A 91 -14.00 10.17 -8.88
C GLY A 91 -13.75 11.16 -10.03
N GLU A 92 -14.62 11.17 -11.01
CA GLU A 92 -14.58 12.17 -12.08
C GLU A 92 -15.07 13.49 -11.54
N PHE A 93 -14.15 14.43 -11.38
CA PHE A 93 -14.50 15.81 -11.11
C PHE A 93 -14.86 16.52 -12.42
N PRO A 94 -15.85 17.46 -12.39
CA PRO A 94 -16.14 18.30 -13.54
C PRO A 94 -14.87 19.03 -14.00
N ALA A 95 -14.72 19.21 -15.33
CA ALA A 95 -13.66 20.01 -15.95
C ALA A 95 -12.22 19.44 -15.86
N GLY A 96 -12.04 18.16 -16.10
CA GLY A 96 -10.71 17.63 -16.42
C GLY A 96 -9.77 17.45 -15.24
N LEU A 97 -10.29 17.21 -14.04
CA LEU A 97 -9.51 16.82 -12.85
C LEU A 97 -9.76 15.34 -12.49
N ARG A 98 -8.71 14.69 -12.00
CA ARG A 98 -8.76 13.39 -11.34
C ARG A 98 -8.53 13.57 -9.84
N CYS A 99 -9.14 12.71 -9.02
CA CYS A 99 -8.96 12.73 -7.58
C CYS A 99 -8.81 11.32 -7.04
N GLY A 100 -7.98 11.16 -6.03
CA GLY A 100 -7.92 9.97 -5.20
C GLY A 100 -7.97 10.36 -3.74
N ILE A 101 -8.69 9.58 -2.94
CA ILE A 101 -8.79 9.76 -1.49
C ILE A 101 -8.53 8.44 -0.78
N ASP A 102 -7.85 8.50 0.35
CA ASP A 102 -7.64 7.37 1.24
C ASP A 102 -7.76 7.78 2.70
N VAL A 103 -8.21 6.83 3.54
CA VAL A 103 -8.36 6.99 4.98
C VAL A 103 -7.86 5.74 5.68
N GLU A 104 -7.01 5.89 6.69
CA GLU A 104 -6.45 4.75 7.40
C GLU A 104 -6.30 5.03 8.91
N SER A 105 -6.43 3.97 9.71
CA SER A 105 -6.16 4.02 11.14
C SER A 105 -4.67 3.84 11.43
N ALA A 106 -4.12 4.63 12.36
CA ALA A 106 -2.78 4.42 12.89
C ALA A 106 -2.60 3.02 13.48
N ASP A 107 -3.68 2.43 14.01
CA ASP A 107 -3.65 1.09 14.60
C ASP A 107 -3.55 -0.04 13.57
N ALA A 108 -3.81 0.24 12.30
CA ALA A 108 -3.59 -0.72 11.22
C ALA A 108 -2.10 -0.94 10.92
N LEU A 109 -1.22 0.01 11.29
CA LEU A 109 0.22 -0.13 11.07
C LEU A 109 0.86 -1.06 12.11
N PRO A 110 1.85 -1.87 11.71
CA PRO A 110 2.60 -2.72 12.63
C PRO A 110 3.26 -1.91 13.76
N LEU A 111 3.23 -2.46 14.98
CA LEU A 111 4.05 -1.93 16.06
C LEU A 111 5.52 -2.27 15.80
N ALA A 112 6.41 -1.31 15.94
CA ALA A 112 7.84 -1.50 15.80
C ALA A 112 8.61 -0.64 16.82
N GLN A 113 9.68 -1.21 17.37
CA GLN A 113 10.65 -0.45 18.18
C GLN A 113 11.70 0.21 17.29
N ASP A 114 12.04 -0.45 16.19
CA ASP A 114 12.94 0.04 15.15
C ASP A 114 12.19 0.06 13.80
N TYR A 115 11.73 1.22 13.39
CA TYR A 115 11.04 1.42 12.12
C TYR A 115 11.98 1.21 10.92
N ALA A 116 13.26 1.58 11.04
CA ALA A 116 14.23 1.44 9.95
C ALA A 116 14.64 -0.02 9.71
N GLY A 117 14.66 -0.84 10.75
CA GLY A 117 14.89 -2.28 10.65
C GLY A 117 13.64 -3.09 10.29
N HIS A 118 12.44 -2.51 10.47
CA HIS A 118 11.19 -3.25 10.27
C HIS A 118 10.81 -3.31 8.78
N GLU A 119 10.61 -4.51 8.26
CA GLU A 119 10.38 -4.79 6.83
C GLU A 119 9.23 -4.00 6.22
N PHE A 120 8.05 -4.00 6.86
CA PHE A 120 6.89 -3.27 6.35
C PHE A 120 7.22 -1.79 6.08
N TYR A 121 7.90 -1.13 7.03
CA TYR A 121 8.24 0.29 6.90
C TYR A 121 9.27 0.53 5.79
N ARG A 122 10.25 -0.34 5.65
CA ARG A 122 11.25 -0.27 4.57
C ARG A 122 10.65 -0.51 3.18
N ASP A 123 9.63 -1.33 3.09
CA ASP A 123 8.94 -1.60 1.82
C ASP A 123 7.95 -0.51 1.43
N ALA A 124 7.45 0.23 2.42
CA ALA A 124 6.42 1.24 2.20
C ALA A 124 6.95 2.68 2.17
N PHE A 125 8.06 2.96 2.85
CA PHE A 125 8.55 4.33 3.08
C PHE A 125 10.02 4.47 2.75
N THR A 126 10.42 5.65 2.27
CA THR A 126 11.83 6.00 2.10
C THR A 126 12.51 6.17 3.47
N LEU A 127 13.84 6.13 3.49
CA LEU A 127 14.59 6.35 4.74
C LEU A 127 14.33 7.74 5.33
N ASP A 128 14.14 8.76 4.48
CA ASP A 128 13.82 10.12 4.91
C ASP A 128 12.42 10.22 5.53
N GLU A 129 11.43 9.51 4.96
CA GLU A 129 10.09 9.40 5.55
C GLU A 129 10.14 8.67 6.90
N ILE A 130 10.92 7.58 6.99
CA ILE A 130 11.09 6.83 8.23
C ILE A 130 11.72 7.70 9.30
N ALA A 131 12.81 8.40 8.99
CA ALA A 131 13.50 9.29 9.92
C ALA A 131 12.56 10.41 10.42
N TYR A 132 11.82 11.05 9.51
CA TYR A 132 10.86 12.07 9.87
C TYR A 132 9.75 11.53 10.80
N CYS A 133 9.12 10.41 10.44
CA CYS A 133 8.01 9.86 11.20
C CYS A 133 8.44 9.34 12.57
N ALA A 134 9.58 8.65 12.63
CA ALA A 134 10.13 8.12 13.88
C ALA A 134 10.48 9.22 14.90
N GLY A 135 10.80 10.43 14.43
CA GLY A 135 11.07 11.60 15.27
C GLY A 135 9.83 12.29 15.84
N GLN A 136 8.61 11.84 15.48
CA GLN A 136 7.37 12.46 15.95
C GLN A 136 6.88 11.84 17.27
N ALA A 137 6.11 12.61 18.06
CA ALA A 137 5.54 12.13 19.33
C ALA A 137 4.64 10.89 19.15
N ASN A 138 3.91 10.81 18.04
CA ASN A 138 3.12 9.64 17.64
C ASN A 138 3.53 9.20 16.23
N PRO A 139 4.59 8.40 16.07
CA PRO A 139 5.11 8.01 14.75
C PRO A 139 4.06 7.37 13.84
N ARG A 140 3.20 6.49 14.38
CA ARG A 140 2.27 5.69 13.60
C ARG A 140 1.25 6.54 12.83
N ILE A 141 0.76 7.64 13.41
CA ILE A 141 -0.19 8.51 12.70
C ILE A 141 0.48 9.23 11.52
N HIS A 142 1.77 9.59 11.64
CA HIS A 142 2.52 10.21 10.57
C HIS A 142 2.86 9.23 9.44
N PHE A 143 3.09 7.96 9.78
CA PHE A 143 3.18 6.89 8.78
C PHE A 143 1.84 6.63 8.09
N ALA A 144 0.73 6.54 8.85
CA ALA A 144 -0.62 6.38 8.29
C ALA A 144 -0.96 7.51 7.31
N ALA A 145 -0.64 8.75 7.65
CA ALA A 145 -0.87 9.90 6.80
C ALA A 145 -0.10 9.84 5.48
N ARG A 146 1.17 9.40 5.50
CA ARG A 146 1.96 9.18 4.29
C ARG A 146 1.46 8.00 3.47
N TRP A 147 1.07 6.93 4.15
CA TRP A 147 0.42 5.80 3.50
C TRP A 147 -0.81 6.24 2.72
N CYS A 148 -1.73 6.96 3.37
CA CYS A 148 -2.93 7.50 2.71
C CYS A 148 -2.57 8.35 1.48
N ALA A 149 -1.54 9.19 1.55
CA ALA A 149 -1.14 10.02 0.42
C ALA A 149 -0.62 9.19 -0.77
N LYS A 150 0.11 8.11 -0.52
CA LYS A 150 0.60 7.19 -1.55
C LYS A 150 -0.55 6.39 -2.18
N GLU A 151 -1.47 5.87 -1.38
CA GLU A 151 -2.68 5.19 -1.86
C GLU A 151 -3.59 6.16 -2.63
N SER A 152 -3.75 7.39 -2.15
CA SER A 152 -4.51 8.42 -2.87
C SER A 152 -3.90 8.73 -4.24
N LEU A 153 -2.57 8.77 -4.36
CA LEU A 153 -1.91 8.93 -5.66
C LEU A 153 -2.24 7.77 -6.61
N LYS A 154 -2.18 6.54 -6.14
CA LYS A 154 -2.50 5.35 -6.94
C LYS A 154 -3.95 5.32 -7.39
N LYS A 155 -4.87 5.79 -6.55
CA LYS A 155 -6.30 5.94 -6.89
C LYS A 155 -6.52 7.09 -7.87
N CYS A 156 -5.76 8.19 -7.75
CA CYS A 156 -5.85 9.35 -8.61
C CYS A 156 -5.28 9.08 -10.01
N ASP A 157 -4.12 8.42 -10.09
CA ASP A 157 -3.42 8.19 -11.35
C ASP A 157 -3.05 6.71 -11.54
N PRO A 158 -3.73 6.00 -12.46
CA PRO A 158 -3.51 4.58 -12.72
C PRO A 158 -2.07 4.21 -13.10
N VAL A 159 -1.28 5.15 -13.61
CA VAL A 159 0.15 4.94 -13.91
C VAL A 159 0.93 4.47 -12.68
N PHE A 160 0.50 4.85 -11.48
CA PHE A 160 1.17 4.48 -10.22
C PHE A 160 0.62 3.20 -9.57
N LEU A 161 -0.41 2.55 -10.11
CA LEU A 161 -1.05 1.37 -9.49
C LEU A 161 -0.08 0.24 -9.19
N THR A 162 0.85 -0.03 -10.11
CA THR A 162 1.84 -1.11 -10.00
C THR A 162 3.14 -0.67 -9.32
N GLU A 163 3.29 0.63 -9.04
CA GLU A 163 4.49 1.14 -8.39
C GLU A 163 4.60 0.66 -6.93
N ARG A 164 5.82 0.40 -6.49
CA ARG A 164 6.07 0.09 -5.08
C ARG A 164 5.80 1.32 -4.22
N MET A 165 5.31 1.11 -3.00
CA MET A 165 5.02 2.22 -2.08
C MET A 165 6.27 3.04 -1.75
N VAL A 166 7.43 2.39 -1.62
CA VAL A 166 8.70 3.06 -1.33
C VAL A 166 9.20 3.91 -2.49
N SER A 167 8.76 3.65 -3.73
CA SER A 167 9.14 4.50 -4.89
C SER A 167 8.39 5.83 -4.94
N ILE A 168 7.37 6.00 -4.11
CA ILE A 168 6.61 7.25 -3.96
C ILE A 168 6.99 7.87 -2.62
N GLU A 169 7.43 9.12 -2.61
CA GLU A 169 7.87 9.83 -1.41
C GLU A 169 7.02 11.07 -1.17
N ILE A 170 6.63 11.30 0.08
CA ILE A 170 5.94 12.52 0.52
C ILE A 170 6.97 13.46 1.15
N VAL A 171 7.25 14.54 0.47
CA VAL A 171 8.25 15.53 0.89
C VAL A 171 7.59 16.81 1.37
N ARG A 172 8.03 17.32 2.51
CA ARG A 172 7.59 18.63 3.01
C ARG A 172 8.36 19.74 2.30
N ARG A 173 7.66 20.74 1.80
CA ARG A 173 8.26 21.94 1.22
C ARG A 173 8.73 22.87 2.35
N GLU A 174 9.69 23.71 2.10
CA GLU A 174 10.12 24.78 3.04
C GLU A 174 8.96 25.71 3.39
N THR A 175 8.05 25.94 2.46
CA THR A 175 6.82 26.75 2.66
C THR A 175 5.74 26.05 3.50
N GLY A 176 5.98 24.81 3.99
CA GLY A 176 5.06 24.03 4.81
C GLY A 176 4.09 23.13 4.03
N GLY A 177 3.96 23.29 2.71
CA GLY A 177 3.15 22.41 1.87
C GLY A 177 3.82 21.06 1.63
N LEU A 178 3.08 20.13 1.02
CA LEU A 178 3.56 18.81 0.64
C LEU A 178 3.76 18.72 -0.88
N ARG A 179 4.63 17.82 -1.30
CA ARG A 179 4.80 17.40 -2.68
C ARG A 179 5.00 15.90 -2.75
N LEU A 180 4.60 15.32 -3.86
CA LEU A 180 4.84 13.94 -4.22
C LEU A 180 6.09 13.85 -5.09
N VAL A 181 6.94 12.89 -4.78
CA VAL A 181 8.18 12.61 -5.52
C VAL A 181 8.17 11.16 -5.94
N HIS A 182 8.54 10.87 -7.16
CA HIS A 182 8.68 9.51 -7.68
C HIS A 182 10.16 9.16 -7.89
N HIS A 183 10.56 8.02 -7.36
CA HIS A 183 11.89 7.41 -7.54
C HIS A 183 11.77 6.26 -8.56
N GLY A 184 11.84 6.60 -9.84
CA GLY A 184 11.76 5.64 -10.93
C GLY A 184 13.13 5.25 -11.49
N SER A 185 13.15 4.40 -12.52
CA SER A 185 14.39 3.98 -13.21
C SER A 185 15.16 5.14 -13.84
N SER A 186 14.47 6.22 -14.21
CA SER A 186 15.06 7.46 -14.75
C SER A 186 15.52 8.45 -13.67
N GLY A 187 15.46 8.07 -12.40
CA GLY A 187 15.84 8.90 -11.26
C GLY A 187 14.66 9.51 -10.51
N ARG A 188 14.99 10.45 -9.63
CA ARG A 188 14.05 11.17 -8.76
C ARG A 188 13.39 12.32 -9.53
N ARG A 189 12.05 12.41 -9.49
CA ARG A 189 11.29 13.51 -10.10
C ARG A 189 10.13 13.97 -9.21
N ASP A 190 9.87 15.27 -9.19
CA ASP A 190 8.66 15.82 -8.59
C ASP A 190 7.44 15.49 -9.46
N LEU A 191 6.32 15.18 -8.82
CA LEU A 191 5.04 14.97 -9.51
C LEU A 191 4.21 16.26 -9.51
N GLU A 192 3.45 16.48 -10.59
CA GLU A 192 2.55 17.64 -10.74
C GLU A 192 1.25 17.49 -9.93
N HIS A 193 1.10 16.41 -9.20
CA HIS A 193 -0.06 16.13 -8.38
C HIS A 193 -0.07 17.00 -7.13
N ALA A 194 -1.22 17.62 -6.84
CA ALA A 194 -1.44 18.28 -5.56
C ALA A 194 -1.83 17.25 -4.50
N VAL A 195 -1.27 17.38 -3.30
CA VAL A 195 -1.55 16.48 -2.17
C VAL A 195 -1.85 17.27 -0.92
N SER A 196 -2.87 16.83 -0.18
CA SER A 196 -3.19 17.32 1.16
C SER A 196 -3.41 16.14 2.10
N ILE A 197 -2.95 16.30 3.35
CA ILE A 197 -3.04 15.30 4.41
C ILE A 197 -3.68 15.94 5.63
N ALA A 198 -4.55 15.20 6.30
CA ALA A 198 -5.11 15.53 7.60
C ALA A 198 -5.07 14.31 8.51
N HIS A 199 -4.98 14.52 9.81
CA HIS A 199 -5.08 13.42 10.78
C HIS A 199 -5.60 13.92 12.14
N THR A 200 -6.21 13.00 12.89
CA THR A 200 -6.43 13.06 14.33
C THR A 200 -5.35 12.27 15.05
N ASP A 201 -5.55 11.91 16.30
CA ASP A 201 -4.62 11.06 17.05
C ASP A 201 -4.57 9.60 16.53
N SER A 202 -5.65 9.14 15.89
CA SER A 202 -5.81 7.73 15.50
C SER A 202 -6.16 7.50 14.03
N ILE A 203 -6.69 8.49 13.33
CA ILE A 203 -7.13 8.37 11.92
C ILE A 203 -6.38 9.39 11.06
N ALA A 204 -5.86 8.94 9.94
CA ALA A 204 -5.28 9.79 8.90
C ALA A 204 -6.11 9.71 7.62
N ALA A 205 -6.11 10.81 6.87
CA ALA A 205 -6.70 10.90 5.55
C ALA A 205 -5.79 11.70 4.62
N ALA A 206 -5.85 11.39 3.34
CA ALA A 206 -5.19 12.17 2.31
C ALA A 206 -6.05 12.28 1.06
N VAL A 207 -5.85 13.36 0.33
CA VAL A 207 -6.42 13.58 -1.00
C VAL A 207 -5.30 13.94 -1.97
N VAL A 208 -5.35 13.38 -3.16
CA VAL A 208 -4.49 13.74 -4.29
C VAL A 208 -5.36 14.17 -5.46
N VAL A 209 -4.98 15.27 -6.11
CA VAL A 209 -5.68 15.82 -7.27
C VAL A 209 -4.68 16.07 -8.40
N ALA A 210 -5.06 15.76 -9.62
CA ALA A 210 -4.27 16.02 -10.82
C ALA A 210 -5.16 16.34 -12.02
N PRO A 211 -4.65 17.07 -13.04
CA PRO A 211 -5.34 17.22 -14.31
C PRO A 211 -5.54 15.87 -15.01
N VAL A 212 -6.65 15.71 -15.72
CA VAL A 212 -6.83 14.62 -16.68
C VAL A 212 -5.91 14.90 -17.87
N ARG A 213 -5.04 13.98 -18.20
CA ARG A 213 -4.18 14.05 -19.40
C ARG A 213 -4.79 13.29 -20.54
#